data_e27709dd358dc4e42b05f4e4f55b2a15
#
_entry.id   e27709dd358dc4e42b05f4e4f55b2a15
#
_cell.length_a   1.000
_cell.length_b   1.000
_cell.length_c   1.000
_cell.angle_alpha   90.00
_cell.angle_beta   90.00
_cell.angle_gamma   90.00
#
_symmetry.space_group_name_H-M   'P 1'
#
loop_
_entity.id
_entity.type
_entity.pdbx_description
1 polymer ?
#
loop_
_entity_poly.entity_id
_entity_poly.type
_entity_poly.pdbx_seq_one_letter_code
_entity_poly.pdbx_strand_id
1 'polypeptide(L)'
;MQDALTIHEAAETTGWSARMLRYIERAGLVEPQRSASGYRLYGPAELQRLRTLRELLHEHDVSLSEVGFALRLRRDTETRDAVEAWFEAEAERPEHVTADDWLVWEQTKHEKLLAA
;
A
#
# COMPACT_ATOMS: atom_id res chain seq x y z
N MET A 1 32.19 12.93 4.54
CA MET A 1 31.02 13.72 4.16
C MET A 1 29.79 12.81 4.16
N GLN A 2 28.74 13.24 4.84
CA GLN A 2 27.51 12.44 4.88
C GLN A 2 26.66 12.77 3.66
N ASP A 3 26.40 11.77 2.83
CA ASP A 3 25.51 11.92 1.68
C ASP A 3 24.06 11.60 2.05
N ALA A 4 23.80 11.33 3.34
CA ALA A 4 22.48 10.96 3.83
C ALA A 4 21.82 12.12 4.57
N LEU A 5 20.51 12.27 4.36
CA LEU A 5 19.71 13.31 4.97
C LEU A 5 18.90 12.77 6.12
N THR A 6 18.61 13.65 7.11
CA THR A 6 17.66 13.32 8.17
C THR A 6 16.24 13.30 7.58
N ILE A 7 15.27 12.81 8.37
CA ILE A 7 13.88 12.76 7.91
C ILE A 7 13.34 14.17 7.58
N HIS A 8 13.72 15.19 8.34
CA HIS A 8 13.26 16.54 8.08
C HIS A 8 13.87 17.12 6.80
N GLU A 9 15.16 16.87 6.59
CA GLU A 9 15.84 17.29 5.37
C GLU A 9 15.29 16.55 4.16
N ALA A 10 15.02 15.26 4.29
CA ALA A 10 14.43 14.45 3.24
C ALA A 10 13.01 14.95 2.89
N ALA A 11 12.23 15.33 3.89
CA ALA A 11 10.90 15.91 3.68
C ALA A 11 10.97 17.17 2.84
N GLU A 12 11.88 18.08 3.19
CA GLU A 12 12.07 19.34 2.44
C GLU A 12 12.53 19.06 1.01
N THR A 13 13.41 18.10 0.81
CA THR A 13 13.99 17.81 -0.49
C THR A 13 13.02 17.11 -1.43
N THR A 14 12.22 16.17 -0.92
CA THR A 14 11.33 15.34 -1.74
C THR A 14 9.91 15.88 -1.85
N GLY A 15 9.51 16.76 -0.95
CA GLY A 15 8.13 17.23 -0.88
C GLY A 15 7.19 16.34 -0.08
N TRP A 16 7.67 15.20 0.40
CA TRP A 16 6.90 14.35 1.31
C TRP A 16 6.97 14.93 2.73
N SER A 17 5.86 14.86 3.48
CA SER A 17 5.92 15.27 4.89
C SER A 17 6.66 14.19 5.70
N ALA A 18 7.22 14.58 6.85
CA ALA A 18 7.88 13.64 7.72
C ALA A 18 6.92 12.52 8.17
N ARG A 19 5.66 12.87 8.40
CA ARG A 19 4.61 11.90 8.75
C ARG A 19 4.42 10.86 7.64
N MET A 20 4.38 11.31 6.39
CA MET A 20 4.22 10.41 5.26
C MET A 20 5.45 9.56 5.04
N LEU A 21 6.64 10.10 5.29
CA LEU A 21 7.87 9.31 5.20
C LEU A 21 7.87 8.16 6.21
N ARG A 22 7.34 8.39 7.42
CA ARG A 22 7.20 7.32 8.41
C ARG A 22 6.17 6.27 7.98
N TYR A 23 5.09 6.71 7.36
CA TYR A 23 4.09 5.80 6.80
C TYR A 23 4.69 4.95 5.68
N ILE A 24 5.44 5.56 4.77
CA ILE A 24 6.10 4.88 3.64
C ILE A 24 7.05 3.79 4.16
N GLU A 25 7.78 4.08 5.23
CA GLU A 25 8.66 3.10 5.87
C GLU A 25 7.86 1.92 6.44
N ARG A 26 6.79 2.21 7.19
CA ARG A 26 5.94 1.17 7.77
C ARG A 26 5.30 0.29 6.71
N ALA A 27 4.95 0.87 5.58
CA ALA A 27 4.40 0.13 4.45
C ALA A 27 5.46 -0.69 3.70
N GLY A 28 6.74 -0.49 4.03
CA GLY A 28 7.84 -1.21 3.39
C GLY A 28 8.16 -0.74 1.99
N LEU A 29 7.70 0.45 1.61
CA LEU A 29 7.92 0.97 0.26
C LEU A 29 9.30 1.58 0.08
N VAL A 30 9.77 2.34 1.06
CA VAL A 30 11.12 2.88 1.11
C VAL A 30 11.63 2.79 2.53
N GLU A 31 12.72 2.08 2.74
CA GLU A 31 13.30 1.89 4.06
C GLU A 31 14.57 2.73 4.20
N PRO A 32 14.59 3.70 5.13
CA PRO A 32 15.81 4.47 5.36
C PRO A 32 16.84 3.62 6.10
N GLN A 33 18.10 4.01 5.97
CA GLN A 33 19.14 3.45 6.81
C GLN A 33 19.04 4.07 8.20
N ARG A 34 19.72 3.46 9.17
CA ARG A 34 19.76 3.97 10.54
C ARG A 34 21.17 4.36 10.92
N SER A 35 21.30 5.50 11.60
CA SER A 35 22.57 5.88 12.21
C SER A 35 22.89 4.98 13.39
N ALA A 36 24.09 5.08 13.92
CA ALA A 36 24.49 4.36 15.12
C ALA A 36 23.57 4.67 16.31
N SER A 37 22.98 5.88 16.32
CA SER A 37 22.04 6.30 17.36
C SER A 37 20.59 5.96 17.05
N GLY A 38 20.31 5.28 15.93
CA GLY A 38 18.97 4.84 15.56
C GLY A 38 18.16 5.85 14.76
N TYR A 39 18.74 6.98 14.36
CA TYR A 39 18.05 7.97 13.55
C TYR A 39 17.92 7.52 12.09
N ARG A 40 16.82 7.92 11.44
CA ARG A 40 16.60 7.63 10.03
C ARG A 40 17.55 8.44 9.16
N LEU A 41 18.16 7.76 8.17
CA LEU A 41 19.06 8.40 7.22
C LEU A 41 18.63 8.04 5.80
N TYR A 42 18.39 9.07 4.98
CA TYR A 42 17.95 8.92 3.60
C TYR A 42 19.10 9.27 2.66
N GLY A 43 19.66 8.26 2.02
CA GLY A 43 20.73 8.43 1.05
C GLY A 43 20.19 8.71 -0.35
N PRO A 44 21.09 8.85 -1.35
CA PRO A 44 20.66 9.17 -2.73
C PRO A 44 19.68 8.17 -3.31
N ALA A 45 19.86 6.87 -3.03
CA ALA A 45 18.96 5.84 -3.55
C ALA A 45 17.55 5.98 -2.96
N GLU A 46 17.45 6.20 -1.65
CA GLU A 46 16.17 6.37 -0.97
C GLU A 46 15.46 7.65 -1.43
N LEU A 47 16.21 8.73 -1.59
CA LEU A 47 15.66 10.01 -2.07
C LEU A 47 15.12 9.88 -3.50
N GLN A 48 15.85 9.20 -4.37
CA GLN A 48 15.41 8.97 -5.74
C GLN A 48 14.13 8.13 -5.77
N ARG A 49 14.10 7.09 -4.94
CA ARG A 49 12.94 6.21 -4.84
C ARG A 49 11.70 6.95 -4.33
N LEU A 50 11.90 7.88 -3.38
CA LEU A 50 10.80 8.72 -2.88
C LEU A 50 10.26 9.65 -3.97
N ARG A 51 11.14 10.22 -4.77
CA ARG A 51 10.73 11.09 -5.88
C ARG A 51 9.96 10.32 -6.95
N THR A 52 10.45 9.16 -7.33
CA THR A 52 9.78 8.34 -8.34
C THR A 52 8.46 7.79 -7.84
N LEU A 53 8.35 7.49 -6.55
CA LEU A 53 7.08 7.09 -5.95
C LEU A 53 6.05 8.21 -6.09
N ARG A 54 6.44 9.44 -5.79
CA ARG A 54 5.54 10.59 -5.90
C ARG A 54 5.08 10.80 -7.34
N GLU A 55 6.00 10.68 -8.30
CA GLU A 55 5.69 10.79 -9.72
C GLU A 55 4.73 9.70 -10.16
N LEU A 56 4.94 8.46 -9.69
CA LEU A 56 4.07 7.33 -10.01
C LEU A 56 2.64 7.56 -9.54
N LEU A 57 2.48 8.04 -8.31
CA LEU A 57 1.15 8.31 -7.75
C LEU A 57 0.41 9.38 -8.57
N HIS A 58 1.13 10.44 -8.95
CA HIS A 58 0.56 11.52 -9.71
C HIS A 58 0.23 11.10 -11.16
N GLU A 59 1.17 10.42 -11.81
CA GLU A 59 1.05 10.02 -13.21
C GLU A 59 -0.09 9.03 -13.45
N HIS A 60 -0.26 8.09 -12.52
CA HIS A 60 -1.25 7.02 -12.66
C HIS A 60 -2.50 7.22 -11.81
N ASP A 61 -2.61 8.35 -11.14
CA ASP A 61 -3.74 8.68 -10.27
C ASP A 61 -4.04 7.57 -9.26
N VAL A 62 -2.99 7.07 -8.61
CA VAL A 62 -3.14 6.06 -7.56
C VAL A 62 -2.72 6.65 -6.22
N SER A 63 -3.28 6.11 -5.15
CA SER A 63 -2.97 6.55 -3.79
C SER A 63 -1.80 5.75 -3.22
N LEU A 64 -1.19 6.30 -2.19
CA LEU A 64 -0.10 5.63 -1.49
C LEU A 64 -0.57 4.32 -0.85
N SER A 65 -1.80 4.30 -0.32
CA SER A 65 -2.36 3.07 0.27
C SER A 65 -2.59 1.99 -0.79
N GLU A 66 -2.94 2.37 -2.02
CA GLU A 66 -3.09 1.42 -3.12
C GLU A 66 -1.75 0.77 -3.47
N VAL A 67 -0.68 1.57 -3.53
CA VAL A 67 0.67 1.03 -3.80
C VAL A 67 1.13 0.14 -2.65
N GLY A 68 0.85 0.54 -1.40
CA GLY A 68 1.16 -0.29 -0.23
C GLY A 68 0.43 -1.62 -0.25
N PHE A 69 -0.84 -1.62 -0.66
CA PHE A 69 -1.62 -2.84 -0.81
C PHE A 69 -1.06 -3.73 -1.94
N ALA A 70 -0.67 -3.13 -3.06
CA ALA A 70 -0.06 -3.87 -4.16
C ALA A 70 1.23 -4.57 -3.72
N LEU A 71 2.05 -3.90 -2.91
CA LEU A 71 3.26 -4.49 -2.35
C LEU A 71 2.92 -5.66 -1.43
N ARG A 72 1.89 -5.51 -0.61
CA ARG A 72 1.43 -6.56 0.28
C ARG A 72 0.97 -7.80 -0.52
N LEU A 73 0.26 -7.60 -1.62
CA LEU A 73 -0.16 -8.70 -2.49
C LEU A 73 1.04 -9.44 -3.07
N ARG A 74 2.12 -8.74 -3.39
CA ARG A 74 3.33 -9.38 -3.91
C ARG A 74 4.06 -10.22 -2.86
N ARG A 75 4.04 -9.77 -1.60
CA ARG A 75 4.80 -10.39 -0.51
C ARG A 75 4.01 -11.41 0.30
N ASP A 76 2.70 -11.24 0.39
CA ASP A 76 1.84 -12.08 1.21
C ASP A 76 0.99 -12.98 0.31
N THR A 77 1.46 -14.22 0.15
CA THR A 77 0.81 -15.22 -0.69
C THR A 77 -0.62 -15.52 -0.22
N GLU A 78 -0.82 -15.58 1.09
CA GLU A 78 -2.13 -15.87 1.65
C GLU A 78 -3.17 -14.80 1.29
N THR A 79 -2.79 -13.52 1.42
CA THR A 79 -3.67 -12.42 1.04
C THR A 79 -3.93 -12.42 -0.46
N ARG A 80 -2.89 -12.64 -1.27
CA ARG A 80 -3.04 -12.72 -2.72
C ARG A 80 -3.99 -13.83 -3.14
N ASP A 81 -3.85 -15.01 -2.55
CA ASP A 81 -4.70 -16.14 -2.87
C ASP A 81 -6.15 -15.89 -2.48
N ALA A 82 -6.38 -15.21 -1.35
CA ALA A 82 -7.73 -14.85 -0.91
C ALA A 82 -8.38 -13.86 -1.89
N VAL A 83 -7.63 -12.87 -2.36
CA VAL A 83 -8.13 -11.88 -3.33
C VAL A 83 -8.43 -12.57 -4.68
N GLU A 84 -7.52 -13.43 -5.13
CA GLU A 84 -7.74 -14.18 -6.38
C GLU A 84 -8.96 -15.10 -6.29
N ALA A 85 -9.14 -15.77 -5.15
CA ALA A 85 -10.30 -16.62 -4.92
C ALA A 85 -11.60 -15.82 -4.97
N TRP A 86 -11.59 -14.59 -4.44
CA TRP A 86 -12.75 -13.71 -4.50
C TRP A 86 -13.10 -13.33 -5.94
N PHE A 87 -12.10 -13.01 -6.76
CA PHE A 87 -12.33 -12.71 -8.17
C PHE A 87 -12.93 -13.90 -8.92
N GLU A 88 -12.41 -15.10 -8.65
CA GLU A 88 -12.92 -16.32 -9.28
C GLU A 88 -14.35 -16.65 -8.85
N ALA A 89 -14.68 -16.45 -7.58
CA ALA A 89 -16.01 -16.71 -7.06
C ALA A 89 -17.07 -15.84 -7.72
N GLU A 90 -16.73 -14.61 -8.07
CA GLU A 90 -17.64 -13.72 -8.79
C GLU A 90 -17.93 -14.26 -10.20
N ALA A 91 -16.91 -14.82 -10.85
CA ALA A 91 -17.07 -15.41 -12.17
C ALA A 91 -17.93 -16.68 -12.15
N GLU A 92 -18.00 -17.36 -11.02
CA GLU A 92 -18.75 -18.61 -10.83
C GLU A 92 -20.15 -18.38 -10.25
N ARG A 93 -20.67 -17.17 -10.29
CA ARG A 93 -21.99 -16.84 -9.77
C ARG A 93 -23.05 -17.78 -10.39
N PRO A 94 -23.98 -18.33 -9.57
CA PRO A 94 -25.02 -19.21 -10.09
C PRO A 94 -25.85 -18.50 -11.18
N GLU A 95 -26.13 -19.21 -12.27
CA GLU A 95 -26.83 -18.66 -13.43
C GLU A 95 -28.26 -18.18 -13.13
N HIS A 96 -28.92 -18.81 -12.17
CA HIS A 96 -30.29 -18.47 -11.80
C HIS A 96 -30.38 -17.27 -10.85
N VAL A 97 -29.26 -16.68 -10.46
CA VAL A 97 -29.20 -15.53 -9.55
C VAL A 97 -28.75 -14.32 -10.35
N THR A 98 -29.53 -13.23 -10.31
CA THR A 98 -29.14 -11.99 -10.98
C THR A 98 -27.99 -11.33 -10.23
N ALA A 99 -27.30 -10.40 -10.92
CA ALA A 99 -26.21 -9.67 -10.29
C ALA A 99 -26.68 -8.91 -9.04
N ASP A 100 -27.87 -8.30 -9.11
CA ASP A 100 -28.43 -7.54 -7.98
C ASP A 100 -28.77 -8.47 -6.81
N ASP A 101 -29.40 -9.61 -7.09
CA ASP A 101 -29.74 -10.60 -6.07
C ASP A 101 -28.49 -11.17 -5.42
N TRP A 102 -27.44 -11.40 -6.21
CA TRP A 102 -26.16 -11.88 -5.71
C TRP A 102 -25.52 -10.88 -4.75
N LEU A 103 -25.53 -9.59 -5.10
CA LEU A 103 -25.00 -8.54 -4.24
C LEU A 103 -25.76 -8.43 -2.94
N VAL A 104 -27.09 -8.52 -2.96
CA VAL A 104 -27.91 -8.50 -1.75
C VAL A 104 -27.57 -9.69 -0.86
N TRP A 105 -27.41 -10.86 -1.44
CA TRP A 105 -27.05 -12.08 -0.72
C TRP A 105 -25.69 -11.94 -0.03
N GLU A 106 -24.70 -11.45 -0.76
CA GLU A 106 -23.35 -11.24 -0.23
C GLU A 106 -23.35 -10.20 0.89
N GLN A 107 -24.10 -9.12 0.73
CA GLN A 107 -24.21 -8.08 1.73
C GLN A 107 -24.88 -8.61 3.01
N THR A 108 -25.95 -9.37 2.89
CA THR A 108 -26.64 -9.97 4.01
C THR A 108 -25.71 -10.93 4.76
N LYS A 109 -24.96 -11.73 4.04
CA LYS A 109 -23.98 -12.66 4.62
C LYS A 109 -22.91 -11.88 5.41
N HIS A 110 -22.42 -10.80 4.85
CA HIS A 110 -21.41 -9.96 5.49
C HIS A 110 -21.96 -9.32 6.77
N GLU A 111 -23.18 -8.81 6.74
CA GLU A 111 -23.84 -8.23 7.90
C GLU A 111 -23.99 -9.24 9.05
N LYS A 112 -24.34 -10.49 8.73
CA LYS A 112 -24.45 -11.54 9.72
C LYS A 112 -23.11 -11.85 10.38
N LEU A 113 -22.03 -11.82 9.62
CA LEU A 113 -20.70 -12.03 10.15
C LEU A 113 -20.28 -10.91 11.10
N LEU A 114 -20.64 -9.68 10.76
CA LEU A 114 -20.34 -8.52 11.60
C LEU A 114 -21.20 -8.48 12.87
N ALA A 115 -22.43 -9.00 12.79
CA ALA A 115 -23.35 -9.03 13.93
C ALA A 115 -23.01 -10.12 14.94
N ALA A 116 -22.26 -11.12 14.53
CA ALA A 116 -21.82 -12.19 15.42
C ALA A 116 -20.63 -11.73 16.26
#